data_594212fac7203805d1fe9f0b102330f6
#
_entry.id   594212fac7203805d1fe9f0b102330f6
#
_cell.length_a   1.000
_cell.length_b   1.000
_cell.length_c   1.000
_cell.angle_alpha   90.00
_cell.angle_beta   90.00
_cell.angle_gamma   90.00
#
_symmetry.space_group_name_H-M   'P 1'
#
loop_
_entity.id
_entity.type
_entity.pdbx_description
1 polymer ?
#
loop_
_entity_poly.entity_id
_entity_poly.type
_entity_poly.pdbx_seq_one_letter_code
_entity_poly.pdbx_strand_id
1 'polypeptide(L)'
;VCYRSGCSQSVIAICDTMTITMIEKTIEREVAFDAMGSFQVDERSGVPLWIQIRKRLVFLITSGKYERGERLPSVRELSVQLGVNYNTINKVYQDLERDGYIFTKRGRGTYVSDLKDVDLSAVGQDVEALAIDFVQQALAKGLTSEDIHDLVSEQILLLGGGA
;
A
#
# COMPACT_ATOMS: atom_id res chain seq x y z
N VAL A 1 17.64 35.18 11.73
CA VAL A 1 17.54 36.61 12.08
C VAL A 1 18.01 37.40 10.87
N CYS A 2 17.13 37.70 9.92
CA CYS A 2 17.37 38.71 8.90
C CYS A 2 16.22 39.71 8.95
N TYR A 3 16.49 40.84 9.59
CA TYR A 3 15.64 41.99 9.60
C TYR A 3 16.23 43.10 8.71
N ARG A 4 15.38 43.62 7.82
CA ARG A 4 15.49 44.81 6.95
C ARG A 4 16.26 44.69 5.62
N SER A 5 15.55 44.81 4.60
CA SER A 5 15.25 45.83 3.58
C SER A 5 15.27 45.27 2.16
N GLY A 6 14.11 45.37 1.48
CA GLY A 6 14.03 45.54 0.04
C GLY A 6 14.09 44.28 -0.82
N CYS A 7 13.19 43.30 -0.59
CA CYS A 7 12.96 42.29 -1.61
C CYS A 7 11.56 42.45 -2.18
N SER A 8 11.48 42.65 -3.50
CA SER A 8 10.24 42.86 -4.23
C SER A 8 9.31 41.66 -4.09
N GLN A 9 8.04 41.90 -3.78
CA GLN A 9 6.96 40.92 -3.56
C GLN A 9 6.81 39.86 -4.69
N SER A 10 7.35 40.11 -5.86
CA SER A 10 7.24 39.20 -7.02
C SER A 10 8.17 37.98 -6.97
N VAL A 11 9.25 38.01 -6.19
CA VAL A 11 10.21 36.90 -6.08
C VAL A 11 9.76 35.86 -5.01
N ILE A 12 9.00 36.30 -4.01
CA ILE A 12 8.50 35.42 -2.96
C ILE A 12 7.41 34.47 -3.48
N ALA A 13 6.56 34.95 -4.39
CA ALA A 13 5.47 34.15 -4.95
C ALA A 13 5.94 33.02 -5.88
N ILE A 14 7.10 33.17 -6.52
CA ILE A 14 7.64 32.15 -7.47
C ILE A 14 8.41 31.05 -6.69
N CYS A 15 9.04 31.44 -5.58
CA CYS A 15 9.79 30.50 -4.74
C CYS A 15 8.86 29.54 -3.96
N ASP A 16 7.70 30.04 -3.51
CA ASP A 16 6.72 29.23 -2.75
C ASP A 16 6.05 28.15 -3.59
N THR A 17 5.69 28.44 -4.85
CA THR A 17 4.97 27.49 -5.70
C THR A 17 5.85 26.31 -6.10
N MET A 18 7.13 26.52 -6.43
CA MET A 18 8.07 25.44 -6.76
C MET A 18 8.44 24.61 -5.53
N THR A 19 8.60 25.25 -4.39
CA THR A 19 8.94 24.59 -3.13
C THR A 19 7.77 23.76 -2.61
N ILE A 20 6.55 24.27 -2.68
CA ILE A 20 5.32 23.56 -2.32
C ILE A 20 5.13 22.34 -3.23
N THR A 21 5.27 22.47 -4.55
CA THR A 21 5.13 21.37 -5.51
C THR A 21 6.22 20.28 -5.32
N MET A 22 7.43 20.66 -4.92
CA MET A 22 8.48 19.69 -4.59
C MET A 22 8.21 18.99 -3.25
N ILE A 23 7.71 19.70 -2.25
CA ILE A 23 7.35 19.14 -0.94
C ILE A 23 6.15 18.21 -1.08
N GLU A 24 5.10 18.59 -1.82
CA GLU A 24 3.95 17.73 -2.12
C GLU A 24 4.36 16.44 -2.82
N LYS A 25 5.20 16.53 -3.86
CA LYS A 25 5.73 15.32 -4.54
C LYS A 25 6.62 14.45 -3.65
N THR A 26 7.28 15.02 -2.66
CA THR A 26 8.11 14.28 -1.71
C THR A 26 7.25 13.61 -0.67
N ILE A 27 6.21 14.29 -0.17
CA ILE A 27 5.23 13.73 0.78
C ILE A 27 4.41 12.61 0.12
N GLU A 28 3.93 12.79 -1.11
CA GLU A 28 3.24 11.73 -1.87
C GLU A 28 4.12 10.49 -2.08
N ARG A 29 5.43 10.68 -2.28
CA ARG A 29 6.39 9.56 -2.37
C ARG A 29 6.60 8.84 -1.04
N GLU A 30 6.64 9.55 0.07
CA GLU A 30 6.83 8.96 1.40
C GLU A 30 5.58 8.21 1.86
N VAL A 31 4.39 8.73 1.63
CA VAL A 31 3.12 8.09 2.00
C VAL A 31 2.91 6.80 1.19
N ALA A 32 3.16 6.82 -0.12
CA ALA A 32 3.08 5.61 -0.95
C ALA A 32 4.14 4.54 -0.59
N PHE A 33 5.29 4.98 -0.07
CA PHE A 33 6.35 4.11 0.42
C PHE A 33 5.98 3.44 1.76
N ASP A 34 5.22 4.13 2.60
CA ASP A 34 4.89 3.67 3.96
C ASP A 34 3.79 2.59 3.97
N ALA A 35 2.87 2.59 3.01
CA ALA A 35 1.80 1.60 2.93
C ALA A 35 2.30 0.15 2.75
N MET A 36 3.47 -0.04 2.10
CA MET A 36 4.15 -1.34 1.98
C MET A 36 5.23 -1.57 3.03
N GLY A 37 5.58 -0.55 3.84
CA GLY A 37 6.76 -0.54 4.70
C GLY A 37 6.80 -1.62 5.78
N SER A 38 5.66 -2.12 6.23
CA SER A 38 5.57 -3.22 7.21
C SER A 38 5.40 -4.59 6.56
N PHE A 39 5.27 -4.68 5.24
CA PHE A 39 5.08 -5.95 4.56
C PHE A 39 6.42 -6.66 4.33
N GLN A 40 6.59 -7.80 4.97
CA GLN A 40 7.70 -8.71 4.72
C GLN A 40 7.21 -9.90 3.92
N VAL A 41 7.97 -10.26 2.89
CA VAL A 41 7.69 -11.44 2.10
C VAL A 41 8.15 -12.67 2.88
N ASP A 42 7.28 -13.66 3.05
CA ASP A 42 7.60 -14.90 3.72
C ASP A 42 7.96 -16.00 2.72
N GLU A 43 9.27 -16.29 2.60
CA GLU A 43 9.76 -17.35 1.73
C GLU A 43 9.45 -18.77 2.26
N ARG A 44 9.09 -18.89 3.57
CA ARG A 44 8.82 -20.17 4.21
C ARG A 44 7.35 -20.58 4.14
N SER A 45 6.46 -19.67 3.80
CA SER A 45 5.00 -19.92 3.75
C SER A 45 4.56 -20.92 2.67
N GLY A 46 5.47 -21.36 1.77
CA GLY A 46 5.11 -22.19 0.62
C GLY A 46 4.27 -21.48 -0.45
N VAL A 47 3.83 -20.24 -0.21
CA VAL A 47 3.10 -19.43 -1.17
C VAL A 47 4.08 -18.67 -2.05
N PRO A 48 4.00 -18.77 -3.39
CA PRO A 48 4.87 -18.03 -4.30
C PRO A 48 4.88 -16.52 -4.00
N LEU A 49 6.07 -15.89 -4.01
CA LEU A 49 6.27 -14.49 -3.65
C LEU A 49 5.34 -13.53 -4.43
N TRP A 50 5.14 -13.77 -5.72
CA TRP A 50 4.29 -12.93 -6.54
C TRP A 50 2.82 -12.96 -6.10
N ILE A 51 2.34 -14.09 -5.55
CA ILE A 51 0.98 -14.21 -5.00
C ILE A 51 0.84 -13.39 -3.71
N GLN A 52 1.83 -13.48 -2.81
CA GLN A 52 1.83 -12.73 -1.57
C GLN A 52 1.81 -11.22 -1.83
N ILE A 53 2.68 -10.74 -2.73
CA ILE A 53 2.78 -9.33 -3.10
C ILE A 53 1.48 -8.86 -3.77
N ARG A 54 0.92 -9.66 -4.70
CA ARG A 54 -0.35 -9.35 -5.36
C ARG A 54 -1.48 -9.23 -4.36
N LYS A 55 -1.64 -10.20 -3.45
CA LYS A 55 -2.66 -10.15 -2.40
C LYS A 55 -2.53 -8.90 -1.53
N ARG A 56 -1.30 -8.54 -1.15
CA ARG A 56 -1.05 -7.35 -0.35
C ARG A 56 -1.42 -6.06 -1.08
N LEU A 57 -1.04 -5.92 -2.35
CA LEU A 57 -1.41 -4.74 -3.16
C LEU A 57 -2.92 -4.65 -3.38
N VAL A 58 -3.59 -5.76 -3.68
CA VAL A 58 -5.07 -5.78 -3.78
C VAL A 58 -5.69 -5.32 -2.47
N PHE A 59 -5.23 -5.83 -1.33
CA PHE A 59 -5.70 -5.42 -0.01
C PHE A 59 -5.52 -3.91 0.22
N LEU A 60 -4.35 -3.35 -0.07
CA LEU A 60 -4.07 -1.93 0.11
C LEU A 60 -4.94 -1.03 -0.79
N ILE A 61 -5.26 -1.49 -1.99
CA ILE A 61 -6.14 -0.79 -2.93
C ILE A 61 -7.60 -0.89 -2.47
N THR A 62 -8.05 -2.08 -2.10
CA THR A 62 -9.45 -2.31 -1.72
C THR A 62 -9.79 -1.77 -0.34
N SER A 63 -8.82 -1.70 0.58
CA SER A 63 -8.98 -1.08 1.89
C SER A 63 -8.90 0.46 1.87
N GLY A 64 -8.62 1.06 0.71
CA GLY A 64 -8.50 2.51 0.57
C GLY A 64 -7.19 3.09 1.12
N LYS A 65 -6.21 2.25 1.49
CA LYS A 65 -4.87 2.73 1.88
C LYS A 65 -4.10 3.34 0.71
N TYR A 66 -4.36 2.85 -0.50
CA TYR A 66 -4.06 3.55 -1.73
C TYR A 66 -5.35 4.14 -2.27
N GLU A 67 -5.40 5.46 -2.36
CA GLU A 67 -6.58 6.17 -2.84
C GLU A 67 -6.78 5.99 -4.34
N ARG A 68 -8.02 6.19 -4.80
CA ARG A 68 -8.36 6.16 -6.23
C ARG A 68 -7.59 7.25 -6.99
N GLY A 69 -6.92 6.88 -8.06
CA GLY A 69 -6.08 7.78 -8.84
C GLY A 69 -4.74 8.09 -8.21
N GLU A 70 -4.42 7.52 -7.05
CA GLU A 70 -3.13 7.64 -6.41
C GLU A 70 -2.05 6.93 -7.24
N ARG A 71 -0.86 7.49 -7.23
CA ARG A 71 0.29 6.93 -7.94
C ARG A 71 0.97 5.86 -7.11
N LEU A 72 1.03 4.66 -7.65
CA LEU A 72 1.80 3.56 -7.06
C LEU A 72 3.32 3.74 -7.27
N PRO A 73 4.14 3.15 -6.39
CA PRO A 73 5.58 3.01 -6.63
C PRO A 73 5.85 2.39 -8.00
N SER A 74 6.93 2.76 -8.66
CA SER A 74 7.32 2.08 -9.88
C SER A 74 7.73 0.62 -9.60
N VAL A 75 7.65 -0.24 -10.60
CA VAL A 75 8.11 -1.64 -10.51
C VAL A 75 9.54 -1.72 -9.95
N ARG A 76 10.41 -0.77 -10.34
CA ARG A 76 11.80 -0.70 -9.87
C ARG A 76 11.89 -0.28 -8.40
N GLU A 77 11.16 0.74 -7.99
CA GLU A 77 11.11 1.20 -6.61
C GLU A 77 10.61 0.08 -5.68
N LEU A 78 9.49 -0.56 -6.04
CA LEU A 78 8.93 -1.65 -5.25
C LEU A 78 9.84 -2.88 -5.20
N SER A 79 10.53 -3.22 -6.29
CA SER A 79 11.47 -4.34 -6.31
C SER A 79 12.65 -4.12 -5.37
N VAL A 80 13.17 -2.89 -5.30
CA VAL A 80 14.24 -2.50 -4.37
C VAL A 80 13.73 -2.51 -2.92
N GLN A 81 12.54 -1.97 -2.67
CA GLN A 81 11.93 -1.90 -1.34
C GLN A 81 11.71 -3.29 -0.72
N LEU A 82 11.19 -4.22 -1.51
CA LEU A 82 10.89 -5.58 -1.05
C LEU A 82 12.07 -6.56 -1.18
N GLY A 83 13.19 -6.15 -1.79
CA GLY A 83 14.32 -7.04 -2.07
C GLY A 83 13.99 -8.17 -3.06
N VAL A 84 12.98 -7.97 -3.93
CA VAL A 84 12.45 -8.98 -4.84
C VAL A 84 12.87 -8.68 -6.28
N ASN A 85 13.02 -9.73 -7.09
CA ASN A 85 13.39 -9.59 -8.49
C ASN A 85 12.39 -8.71 -9.26
N TYR A 86 12.91 -7.80 -10.09
CA TYR A 86 12.14 -6.89 -10.94
C TYR A 86 11.05 -7.61 -11.76
N ASN A 87 11.38 -8.77 -12.35
CA ASN A 87 10.44 -9.52 -13.18
C ASN A 87 9.25 -10.03 -12.36
N THR A 88 9.45 -10.36 -11.09
CA THR A 88 8.39 -10.79 -10.19
C THR A 88 7.41 -9.65 -9.93
N ILE A 89 7.91 -8.46 -9.63
CA ILE A 89 7.06 -7.27 -9.43
C ILE A 89 6.37 -6.86 -10.74
N ASN A 90 7.09 -6.90 -11.86
CA ASN A 90 6.52 -6.58 -13.16
C ASN A 90 5.34 -7.50 -13.51
N LYS A 91 5.46 -8.82 -13.24
CA LYS A 91 4.35 -9.77 -13.39
C LYS A 91 3.15 -9.40 -12.52
N VAL A 92 3.38 -9.04 -11.26
CA VAL A 92 2.31 -8.62 -10.34
C VAL A 92 1.58 -7.39 -10.87
N TYR A 93 2.30 -6.39 -11.38
CA TYR A 93 1.71 -5.19 -11.95
C TYR A 93 0.90 -5.48 -13.21
N GLN A 94 1.39 -6.35 -14.09
CA GLN A 94 0.64 -6.78 -15.28
C GLN A 94 -0.65 -7.52 -14.90
N ASP A 95 -0.60 -8.38 -13.89
CA ASP A 95 -1.78 -9.10 -13.41
C ASP A 95 -2.81 -8.13 -12.78
N LEU A 96 -2.35 -7.16 -11.97
CA LEU A 96 -3.23 -6.12 -11.40
C LEU A 96 -3.84 -5.20 -12.47
N GLU A 97 -3.10 -4.87 -13.51
CA GLU A 97 -3.58 -4.05 -14.63
C GLU A 97 -4.61 -4.82 -15.46
N ARG A 98 -4.36 -6.10 -15.75
CA ARG A 98 -5.32 -6.99 -16.44
C ARG A 98 -6.62 -7.14 -15.66
N ASP A 99 -6.53 -7.25 -14.33
CA ASP A 99 -7.66 -7.42 -13.43
C ASP A 99 -8.36 -6.08 -13.10
N GLY A 100 -7.84 -4.94 -13.62
CA GLY A 100 -8.47 -3.62 -13.54
C GLY A 100 -8.22 -2.85 -12.25
N TYR A 101 -7.38 -3.34 -11.34
CA TYR A 101 -7.05 -2.64 -10.08
C TYR A 101 -6.19 -1.40 -10.29
N ILE A 102 -5.35 -1.41 -11.31
CA ILE A 102 -4.42 -0.33 -11.64
C ILE A 102 -4.42 -0.05 -13.14
N PHE A 103 -3.91 1.11 -13.53
CA PHE A 103 -3.68 1.44 -14.93
C PHE A 103 -2.37 2.22 -15.11
N THR A 104 -1.71 1.99 -16.24
CA THR A 104 -0.42 2.62 -16.54
C THR A 104 -0.60 3.78 -17.52
N LYS A 105 -0.12 4.97 -17.15
CA LYS A 105 0.02 6.12 -18.06
C LYS A 105 1.44 6.18 -18.58
N ARG A 106 1.62 6.00 -19.90
CA ARG A 106 2.95 6.03 -20.54
C ARG A 106 3.73 7.29 -20.16
N GLY A 107 4.93 7.11 -19.62
CA GLY A 107 5.82 8.21 -19.18
C GLY A 107 5.40 8.92 -17.87
N ARG A 108 4.27 8.53 -17.26
CA ARG A 108 3.77 9.16 -16.03
C ARG A 108 3.72 8.22 -14.82
N GLY A 109 3.71 6.91 -15.05
CA GLY A 109 3.68 5.90 -14.00
C GLY A 109 2.38 5.10 -13.94
N THR A 110 2.24 4.32 -12.88
CA THR A 110 1.08 3.45 -12.62
C THR A 110 0.22 4.07 -11.53
N TYR A 111 -1.09 3.97 -11.70
CA TYR A 111 -2.10 4.61 -10.84
C TYR A 111 -3.18 3.61 -10.44
N VAL A 112 -3.79 3.81 -9.28
CA VAL A 112 -4.94 3.04 -8.83
C VAL A 112 -6.16 3.36 -9.70
N SER A 113 -6.85 2.34 -10.17
CA SER A 113 -8.08 2.48 -10.99
C SER A 113 -9.26 2.94 -10.14
N ASP A 114 -10.23 3.57 -10.80
CA ASP A 114 -11.52 3.90 -10.21
C ASP A 114 -12.39 2.62 -10.19
N LEU A 115 -12.29 1.89 -9.10
CA LEU A 115 -13.09 0.66 -8.89
C LEU A 115 -14.53 1.07 -8.58
N LYS A 116 -15.37 1.22 -9.62
CA LYS A 116 -16.74 1.77 -9.50
C LYS A 116 -17.72 0.89 -8.73
N ASP A 117 -17.42 -0.38 -8.49
CA ASP A 117 -18.42 -1.34 -8.03
C ASP A 117 -18.23 -1.94 -6.63
N VAL A 118 -17.15 -1.60 -5.90
CA VAL A 118 -16.96 -2.11 -4.54
C VAL A 118 -16.42 -1.00 -3.65
N ASP A 119 -17.32 -0.35 -2.91
CA ASP A 119 -16.93 0.54 -1.80
C ASP A 119 -16.45 -0.30 -0.61
N LEU A 120 -15.26 -0.90 -0.76
CA LEU A 120 -14.60 -1.70 0.28
C LEU A 120 -13.78 -0.83 1.25
N SER A 121 -13.68 0.48 1.03
CA SER A 121 -12.83 1.35 1.84
C SER A 121 -13.32 1.45 3.29
N ALA A 122 -14.63 1.55 3.50
CA ALA A 122 -15.21 1.53 4.84
C ALA A 122 -15.07 0.15 5.50
N VAL A 123 -15.36 -0.92 4.75
CA VAL A 123 -15.25 -2.31 5.24
C VAL A 123 -13.80 -2.67 5.55
N GLY A 124 -12.83 -2.19 4.74
CA GLY A 124 -11.41 -2.48 4.95
C GLY A 124 -10.86 -1.88 6.24
N GLN A 125 -11.24 -0.66 6.58
CA GLN A 125 -10.79 0.02 7.81
C GLN A 125 -11.38 -0.64 9.05
N ASP A 126 -12.66 -0.98 9.04
CA ASP A 126 -13.31 -1.67 10.14
C ASP A 126 -12.73 -3.07 10.37
N VAL A 127 -12.48 -3.82 9.29
CA VAL A 127 -11.88 -5.17 9.38
C VAL A 127 -10.43 -5.11 9.86
N GLU A 128 -9.65 -4.12 9.46
CA GLU A 128 -8.28 -3.95 9.95
C GLU A 128 -8.25 -3.61 11.44
N ALA A 129 -9.15 -2.71 11.90
CA ALA A 129 -9.27 -2.38 13.31
C ALA A 129 -9.66 -3.61 14.15
N LEU A 130 -10.62 -4.42 13.67
CA LEU A 130 -10.98 -5.69 14.29
C LEU A 130 -9.83 -6.69 14.33
N ALA A 131 -9.05 -6.78 13.26
CA ALA A 131 -7.88 -7.67 13.22
C ALA A 131 -6.79 -7.23 14.21
N ILE A 132 -6.53 -5.93 14.31
CA ILE A 132 -5.56 -5.38 15.28
C ILE A 132 -6.02 -5.67 16.70
N ASP A 133 -7.28 -5.39 17.03
CA ASP A 133 -7.85 -5.64 18.35
C ASP A 133 -7.78 -7.11 18.72
N PHE A 134 -8.16 -8.00 17.80
CA PHE A 134 -8.07 -9.45 17.97
C PHE A 134 -6.64 -9.90 18.28
N VAL A 135 -5.65 -9.47 17.48
CA VAL A 135 -4.24 -9.84 17.68
C VAL A 135 -3.72 -9.33 19.02
N GLN A 136 -4.04 -8.08 19.39
CA GLN A 136 -3.63 -7.50 20.67
C GLN A 136 -4.22 -8.28 21.85
N GLN A 137 -5.49 -8.64 21.80
CA GLN A 137 -6.13 -9.42 22.86
C GLN A 137 -5.57 -10.83 22.94
N ALA A 138 -5.29 -11.47 21.82
CA ALA A 138 -4.70 -12.81 21.79
C ALA A 138 -3.29 -12.83 22.40
N LEU A 139 -2.43 -11.87 22.02
CA LEU A 139 -1.10 -11.69 22.60
C LEU A 139 -1.17 -11.40 24.12
N ALA A 140 -2.12 -10.57 24.57
CA ALA A 140 -2.32 -10.27 25.98
C ALA A 140 -2.77 -11.51 26.79
N LYS A 141 -3.41 -12.49 26.15
CA LYS A 141 -3.76 -13.79 26.74
C LYS A 141 -2.63 -14.82 26.72
N GLY A 142 -1.47 -14.45 26.17
CA GLY A 142 -0.28 -15.28 26.13
C GLY A 142 -0.15 -16.20 24.91
N LEU A 143 -0.99 -16.01 23.87
CA LEU A 143 -0.84 -16.74 22.62
C LEU A 143 0.40 -16.22 21.88
N THR A 144 1.11 -17.11 21.21
CA THR A 144 2.18 -16.76 20.28
C THR A 144 1.62 -16.36 18.91
N SER A 145 2.44 -15.77 18.06
CA SER A 145 2.04 -15.46 16.68
C SER A 145 1.69 -16.74 15.89
N GLU A 146 2.32 -17.85 16.19
CA GLU A 146 2.06 -19.17 15.59
C GLU A 146 0.69 -19.69 16.01
N ASP A 147 0.36 -19.64 17.32
CA ASP A 147 -0.94 -20.02 17.85
C ASP A 147 -2.09 -19.20 17.25
N ILE A 148 -1.87 -17.89 17.07
CA ILE A 148 -2.85 -16.99 16.45
C ILE A 148 -3.07 -17.36 14.98
N HIS A 149 -2.00 -17.66 14.25
CA HIS A 149 -2.09 -18.07 12.85
C HIS A 149 -2.86 -19.39 12.72
N ASP A 150 -2.57 -20.37 13.54
CA ASP A 150 -3.24 -21.68 13.53
C ASP A 150 -4.72 -21.55 13.90
N LEU A 151 -5.02 -20.78 14.94
CA LEU A 151 -6.41 -20.50 15.34
C LEU A 151 -7.23 -19.87 14.19
N VAL A 152 -6.67 -18.85 13.54
CA VAL A 152 -7.36 -18.18 12.41
C VAL A 152 -7.51 -19.12 11.22
N SER A 153 -6.50 -19.93 10.91
CA SER A 153 -6.53 -20.89 9.82
C SER A 153 -7.60 -21.95 10.04
N GLU A 154 -7.74 -22.46 11.27
CA GLU A 154 -8.78 -23.40 11.65
C GLU A 154 -10.18 -22.77 11.50
N GLN A 155 -10.39 -21.55 11.97
CA GLN A 155 -11.67 -20.86 11.84
C GLN A 155 -12.03 -20.59 10.38
N ILE A 156 -11.07 -20.25 9.53
CA ILE A 156 -11.30 -20.08 8.08
C ILE A 156 -11.76 -21.39 7.44
N LEU A 157 -11.18 -22.53 7.81
CA LEU A 157 -11.58 -23.85 7.33
C LEU A 157 -13.02 -24.20 7.77
N LEU A 158 -13.36 -23.92 9.02
CA LEU A 158 -14.69 -24.19 9.57
C LEU A 158 -15.78 -23.31 8.96
N LEU A 159 -15.50 -22.04 8.72
CA LEU A 159 -16.44 -21.06 8.18
C LEU A 159 -16.45 -21.02 6.65
N GLY A 160 -15.34 -21.32 6.00
CA GLY A 160 -15.18 -21.29 4.54
C GLY A 160 -15.62 -22.57 3.82
N GLY A 161 -15.92 -23.65 4.53
CA GLY A 161 -16.37 -24.92 3.97
C GLY A 161 -17.84 -24.97 3.55
N GLY A 162 -18.54 -23.83 3.52
CA GLY A 162 -19.99 -23.73 3.24
C GLY A 162 -20.36 -22.98 1.95
N ALA A 163 -19.46 -22.84 0.96
CA ALA A 163 -19.75 -22.20 -0.33
C ALA A 163 -19.52 -23.15 -1.50
#